data_a388ff6157ad1eebf4b2c53a75082deb
#
_entry.id   a388ff6157ad1eebf4b2c53a75082deb
#
_cell.length_a   1.000
_cell.length_b   1.000
_cell.length_c   1.000
_cell.angle_alpha   90.00
_cell.angle_beta   90.00
_cell.angle_gamma   90.00
#
_symmetry.space_group_name_H-M   'P 1'
#
loop_
_entity.id
_entity.type
_entity.pdbx_description
1 polymer ?
#
loop_
_entity_poly.entity_id
_entity_poly.type
_entity_poly.pdbx_seq_one_letter_code
_entity_poly.pdbx_strand_id
1 'polypeptide(L)'
;MIALWVKISAAVSMETAALSMLSSTPTLLHLASYFSLHAVASTLVTWLAWVLLPSNFKKPFLPVCALLWGFAFFIPVLGVIAILVVVQIAQRFPRILRIERYVTVRMPEFSGVQREATERSDLRAGDARRILKDSAQPLETRLRVLVALQSMQPKAAVPLLIGLLSDPSEDIRLLAYSMVDSWEKDLVQKIQKANAELDVARQSGSNIRVVNALRRLAELHWTQADTGLARGDLHRFALEHAQRYCEQVQVLDTRAPGIWALYARILIELGQLDAAVQAVKMAHRLRLPMAETFLLMAQITYAQGNYAAVRRYATMLPDDGLLPSSVLRSAAFWRSRRRTKKVDIRA
;
A
#
# COMPACT_ATOMS: atom_id res chain seq x y z
N MET A 1 -0.71 -52.72 -2.37
CA MET A 1 -1.01 -52.76 -3.82
C MET A 1 -2.21 -53.66 -4.13
N ILE A 2 -2.29 -54.86 -3.65
CA ILE A 2 -3.39 -55.82 -3.92
C ILE A 2 -4.78 -55.26 -3.54
N ALA A 3 -4.92 -54.69 -2.36
CA ALA A 3 -6.18 -54.08 -1.88
C ALA A 3 -6.70 -52.90 -2.77
N LEU A 4 -5.80 -52.22 -3.48
CA LEU A 4 -6.13 -51.13 -4.38
C LEU A 4 -6.72 -51.68 -5.70
N TRP A 5 -6.09 -52.71 -6.24
CA TRP A 5 -6.55 -53.39 -7.46
C TRP A 5 -7.90 -54.06 -7.30
N VAL A 6 -8.16 -54.66 -6.12
CA VAL A 6 -9.47 -55.23 -5.75
C VAL A 6 -10.57 -54.16 -5.74
N LYS A 7 -10.29 -52.96 -5.24
CA LYS A 7 -11.26 -51.87 -5.20
C LYS A 7 -11.52 -51.26 -6.57
N ILE A 8 -10.49 -51.17 -7.42
CA ILE A 8 -10.62 -50.70 -8.80
C ILE A 8 -11.47 -51.71 -9.61
N SER A 9 -11.15 -53.00 -9.48
CA SER A 9 -11.93 -54.03 -10.17
C SER A 9 -13.39 -54.07 -9.71
N ALA A 10 -13.66 -53.88 -8.42
CA ALA A 10 -15.04 -53.80 -7.91
C ALA A 10 -15.79 -52.56 -8.48
N ALA A 11 -15.15 -51.38 -8.54
CA ALA A 11 -15.76 -50.22 -9.14
C ALA A 11 -16.07 -50.37 -10.62
N VAL A 12 -15.12 -50.97 -11.39
CA VAL A 12 -15.33 -51.27 -12.82
C VAL A 12 -16.41 -52.33 -13.06
N SER A 13 -16.46 -53.38 -12.25
CA SER A 13 -17.52 -54.40 -12.35
C SER A 13 -18.90 -53.87 -12.01
N MET A 14 -19.02 -52.96 -11.05
CA MET A 14 -20.28 -52.30 -10.74
C MET A 14 -20.74 -51.37 -11.87
N GLU A 15 -19.83 -50.66 -12.51
CA GLU A 15 -20.14 -49.76 -13.63
C GLU A 15 -20.57 -50.55 -14.87
N THR A 16 -19.88 -51.68 -15.16
CA THR A 16 -20.28 -52.59 -16.28
C THR A 16 -21.62 -53.25 -15.99
N ALA A 17 -21.93 -53.65 -14.75
CA ALA A 17 -23.24 -54.14 -14.35
C ALA A 17 -24.33 -53.07 -14.50
N ALA A 18 -24.04 -51.82 -14.11
CA ALA A 18 -24.98 -50.72 -14.31
C ALA A 18 -25.29 -50.50 -15.80
N LEU A 19 -24.25 -50.46 -16.65
CA LEU A 19 -24.42 -50.30 -18.10
C LEU A 19 -25.17 -51.47 -18.76
N SER A 20 -25.01 -52.70 -18.28
CA SER A 20 -25.75 -53.87 -18.78
C SER A 20 -27.25 -53.78 -18.50
N MET A 21 -27.69 -53.14 -17.43
CA MET A 21 -29.09 -52.86 -17.11
C MET A 21 -29.77 -51.89 -18.10
N LEU A 22 -28.98 -51.06 -18.78
CA LEU A 22 -29.47 -50.12 -19.78
C LEU A 22 -29.72 -50.73 -21.14
N SER A 23 -29.15 -51.94 -21.40
CA SER A 23 -29.30 -52.68 -22.66
C SER A 23 -30.63 -53.46 -22.77
N SER A 24 -31.37 -53.60 -21.67
CA SER A 24 -32.73 -54.18 -21.63
C SER A 24 -33.80 -53.09 -21.82
N THR A 25 -35.04 -53.48 -22.19
CA THR A 25 -36.15 -52.56 -22.44
C THR A 25 -36.31 -51.59 -21.25
N PRO A 26 -36.27 -50.26 -21.46
CA PRO A 26 -36.17 -49.28 -20.41
C PRO A 26 -37.52 -49.16 -19.64
N THR A 27 -37.64 -49.85 -18.53
CA THR A 27 -38.70 -49.58 -17.54
C THR A 27 -38.23 -48.60 -16.46
N LEU A 28 -39.13 -47.87 -15.82
CA LEU A 28 -38.80 -46.96 -14.72
C LEU A 28 -37.99 -47.67 -13.62
N LEU A 29 -38.24 -48.95 -13.39
CA LEU A 29 -37.52 -49.76 -12.41
C LEU A 29 -36.07 -49.99 -12.83
N HIS A 30 -35.80 -50.28 -14.10
CA HIS A 30 -34.45 -50.46 -14.62
C HIS A 30 -33.67 -49.14 -14.58
N LEU A 31 -34.31 -48.00 -14.85
CA LEU A 31 -33.70 -46.69 -14.76
C LEU A 31 -33.34 -46.33 -13.30
N ALA A 32 -34.24 -46.60 -12.36
CA ALA A 32 -33.97 -46.35 -10.93
C ALA A 32 -32.83 -47.24 -10.41
N SER A 33 -32.80 -48.52 -10.81
CA SER A 33 -31.73 -49.44 -10.43
C SER A 33 -30.36 -49.04 -11.05
N TYR A 34 -30.36 -48.56 -12.29
CA TYR A 34 -29.17 -47.99 -12.93
C TYR A 34 -28.59 -46.81 -12.13
N PHE A 35 -29.43 -45.79 -11.85
CA PHE A 35 -28.97 -44.60 -11.12
C PHE A 35 -28.52 -44.93 -9.69
N SER A 36 -29.17 -45.86 -9.00
CA SER A 36 -28.76 -46.25 -7.66
C SER A 36 -27.40 -47.00 -7.68
N LEU A 37 -27.21 -47.92 -8.59
CA LEU A 37 -25.97 -48.67 -8.73
C LEU A 37 -24.82 -47.75 -9.19
N HIS A 38 -25.09 -46.85 -10.13
CA HIS A 38 -24.12 -45.86 -10.62
C HIS A 38 -23.72 -44.84 -9.53
N ALA A 39 -24.66 -44.42 -8.69
CA ALA A 39 -24.35 -43.55 -7.54
C ALA A 39 -23.44 -44.25 -6.53
N VAL A 40 -23.65 -45.54 -6.27
CA VAL A 40 -22.75 -46.31 -5.40
C VAL A 40 -21.37 -46.48 -6.02
N ALA A 41 -21.26 -46.79 -7.33
CA ALA A 41 -20.00 -46.86 -8.05
C ALA A 41 -19.26 -45.51 -8.02
N SER A 42 -19.94 -44.39 -8.26
CA SER A 42 -19.37 -43.04 -8.20
C SER A 42 -18.84 -42.67 -6.82
N THR A 43 -19.53 -43.10 -5.73
CA THR A 43 -19.04 -42.90 -4.37
C THR A 43 -17.78 -43.71 -4.06
N LEU A 44 -17.70 -44.95 -4.56
CA LEU A 44 -16.47 -45.77 -4.44
C LEU A 44 -15.31 -45.18 -5.21
N VAL A 45 -15.52 -44.69 -6.43
CA VAL A 45 -14.49 -44.02 -7.23
C VAL A 45 -14.01 -42.75 -6.54
N THR A 46 -14.94 -41.96 -6.02
CA THR A 46 -14.59 -40.72 -5.27
C THR A 46 -13.77 -41.05 -4.02
N TRP A 47 -14.15 -42.03 -3.25
CA TRP A 47 -13.40 -42.45 -2.07
C TRP A 47 -12.00 -42.96 -2.44
N LEU A 48 -11.88 -43.74 -3.52
CA LEU A 48 -10.59 -44.23 -4.02
C LEU A 48 -9.68 -43.06 -4.49
N ALA A 49 -10.22 -42.12 -5.26
CA ALA A 49 -9.53 -40.91 -5.70
C ALA A 49 -9.05 -40.07 -4.51
N TRP A 50 -9.90 -39.92 -3.49
CA TRP A 50 -9.54 -39.22 -2.24
C TRP A 50 -8.36 -39.88 -1.52
N VAL A 51 -8.32 -41.21 -1.43
CA VAL A 51 -7.21 -41.92 -0.78
C VAL A 51 -5.91 -41.71 -1.53
N LEU A 52 -5.96 -41.74 -2.87
CA LEU A 52 -4.80 -41.59 -3.76
C LEU A 52 -4.33 -40.16 -3.91
N LEU A 53 -5.18 -39.17 -3.61
CA LEU A 53 -4.85 -37.77 -3.77
C LEU A 53 -3.78 -37.32 -2.74
N PRO A 54 -2.76 -36.55 -3.14
CA PRO A 54 -1.77 -36.00 -2.23
C PRO A 54 -2.42 -35.10 -1.16
N SER A 55 -1.81 -35.01 0.03
CA SER A 55 -2.35 -34.28 1.19
C SER A 55 -2.65 -32.80 0.90
N ASN A 56 -1.91 -32.20 -0.03
CA ASN A 56 -2.06 -30.79 -0.45
C ASN A 56 -3.41 -30.49 -1.15
N PHE A 57 -4.04 -31.51 -1.74
CA PHE A 57 -5.30 -31.37 -2.47
C PHE A 57 -6.52 -31.87 -1.66
N LYS A 58 -6.31 -32.36 -0.43
CA LYS A 58 -7.36 -32.91 0.42
C LYS A 58 -8.19 -31.85 1.17
N LYS A 59 -7.80 -30.60 1.12
CA LYS A 59 -8.50 -29.51 1.81
C LYS A 59 -8.96 -28.43 0.83
N PRO A 60 -10.19 -27.92 0.93
CA PRO A 60 -11.27 -28.28 1.87
C PRO A 60 -11.96 -29.59 1.46
N PHE A 61 -12.35 -30.42 2.45
CA PHE A 61 -12.86 -31.78 2.21
C PHE A 61 -14.12 -31.84 1.34
N LEU A 62 -15.19 -31.15 1.76
CA LEU A 62 -16.51 -31.21 1.11
C LEU A 62 -16.48 -30.78 -0.38
N PRO A 63 -15.92 -29.63 -0.77
CA PRO A 63 -15.90 -29.22 -2.17
C PRO A 63 -15.12 -30.17 -3.06
N VAL A 64 -14.00 -30.73 -2.57
CA VAL A 64 -13.18 -31.66 -3.37
C VAL A 64 -13.92 -32.97 -3.57
N CYS A 65 -14.53 -33.54 -2.55
CA CYS A 65 -15.33 -34.75 -2.68
C CYS A 65 -16.55 -34.51 -3.57
N ALA A 66 -17.24 -33.40 -3.44
CA ALA A 66 -18.39 -33.04 -4.28
C ALA A 66 -17.99 -32.91 -5.77
N LEU A 67 -16.84 -32.28 -6.04
CA LEU A 67 -16.31 -32.15 -7.40
C LEU A 67 -15.98 -33.53 -8.00
N LEU A 68 -15.24 -34.37 -7.28
CA LEU A 68 -14.85 -35.71 -7.76
C LEU A 68 -16.09 -36.58 -7.99
N TRP A 69 -17.06 -36.54 -7.06
CA TRP A 69 -18.29 -37.28 -7.17
C TRP A 69 -19.14 -36.80 -8.35
N GLY A 70 -19.25 -35.48 -8.54
CA GLY A 70 -19.96 -34.90 -9.67
C GLY A 70 -19.36 -35.34 -11.01
N PHE A 71 -18.04 -35.29 -11.17
CA PHE A 71 -17.38 -35.78 -12.39
C PHE A 71 -17.63 -37.28 -12.62
N ALA A 72 -17.56 -38.13 -11.57
CA ALA A 72 -17.79 -39.55 -11.69
C ALA A 72 -19.27 -39.87 -12.03
N PHE A 73 -20.23 -39.12 -11.46
CA PHE A 73 -21.66 -39.36 -11.62
C PHE A 73 -22.21 -38.81 -12.93
N PHE A 74 -21.88 -37.58 -13.32
CA PHE A 74 -22.46 -36.95 -14.52
C PHE A 74 -21.76 -37.36 -15.84
N ILE A 75 -20.54 -37.87 -15.77
CA ILE A 75 -19.77 -38.28 -16.95
C ILE A 75 -19.32 -39.74 -16.77
N PRO A 76 -20.22 -40.71 -16.94
CA PRO A 76 -19.88 -42.12 -16.76
C PRO A 76 -18.69 -42.51 -17.69
N VAL A 77 -17.82 -43.40 -17.22
CA VAL A 77 -16.61 -43.89 -17.92
C VAL A 77 -15.54 -42.81 -18.14
N LEU A 78 -15.84 -41.75 -18.89
CA LEU A 78 -14.86 -40.68 -19.18
C LEU A 78 -14.51 -39.87 -17.92
N GLY A 79 -15.46 -39.65 -16.99
CA GLY A 79 -15.23 -38.98 -15.70
C GLY A 79 -14.28 -39.80 -14.82
N VAL A 80 -14.43 -41.10 -14.78
CA VAL A 80 -13.52 -41.99 -14.03
C VAL A 80 -12.10 -41.95 -14.62
N ILE A 81 -11.97 -42.00 -15.94
CA ILE A 81 -10.68 -41.89 -16.61
C ILE A 81 -10.04 -40.53 -16.34
N ALA A 82 -10.81 -39.43 -16.45
CA ALA A 82 -10.33 -38.07 -16.16
C ALA A 82 -9.84 -37.95 -14.72
N ILE A 83 -10.56 -38.49 -13.75
CA ILE A 83 -10.16 -38.48 -12.33
C ILE A 83 -8.84 -39.23 -12.14
N LEU A 84 -8.67 -40.40 -12.76
CA LEU A 84 -7.43 -41.19 -12.67
C LEU A 84 -6.24 -40.44 -13.29
N VAL A 85 -6.43 -39.78 -14.43
CA VAL A 85 -5.39 -38.96 -15.07
C VAL A 85 -5.02 -37.77 -14.18
N VAL A 86 -5.98 -37.06 -13.62
CA VAL A 86 -5.74 -35.93 -12.69
C VAL A 86 -4.99 -36.39 -11.44
N VAL A 87 -5.38 -37.52 -10.85
CA VAL A 87 -4.68 -38.09 -9.69
C VAL A 87 -3.24 -38.48 -10.05
N GLN A 88 -3.01 -39.09 -11.21
CA GLN A 88 -1.67 -39.40 -11.74
C GLN A 88 -0.81 -38.14 -11.91
N ILE A 89 -1.36 -37.10 -12.52
CA ILE A 89 -0.67 -35.82 -12.70
C ILE A 89 -0.35 -35.20 -11.33
N ALA A 90 -1.32 -35.19 -10.42
CA ALA A 90 -1.14 -34.66 -9.07
C ALA A 90 -0.05 -35.39 -8.26
N GLN A 91 0.07 -36.70 -8.47
CA GLN A 91 1.14 -37.50 -7.83
C GLN A 91 2.52 -37.28 -8.47
N ARG A 92 2.56 -37.10 -9.81
CA ARG A 92 3.83 -36.98 -10.55
C ARG A 92 4.43 -35.61 -10.49
N PHE A 93 3.57 -34.57 -10.32
CA PHE A 93 3.97 -33.16 -10.28
C PHE A 93 3.46 -32.43 -9.03
N PRO A 94 3.86 -32.86 -7.81
CA PRO A 94 3.36 -32.26 -6.58
C PRO A 94 3.78 -30.78 -6.39
N ARG A 95 4.74 -30.31 -7.18
CA ARG A 95 5.28 -28.93 -7.11
C ARG A 95 4.61 -27.93 -8.03
N ILE A 96 3.92 -28.35 -9.08
CA ILE A 96 3.29 -27.43 -10.06
C ILE A 96 2.12 -26.65 -9.44
N LEU A 97 1.50 -27.17 -8.38
CA LEU A 97 0.38 -26.55 -7.69
C LEU A 97 0.72 -26.17 -6.24
N ARG A 98 1.98 -25.91 -5.92
CA ARG A 98 2.25 -25.01 -4.81
C ARG A 98 1.78 -23.62 -5.23
N ILE A 99 0.49 -23.37 -5.14
CA ILE A 99 0.02 -22.09 -4.72
C ILE A 99 0.66 -21.95 -3.34
N GLU A 100 1.80 -21.25 -3.30
CA GLU A 100 2.24 -20.71 -2.03
C GLU A 100 1.01 -20.00 -1.51
N ARG A 101 0.37 -20.61 -0.49
CA ARG A 101 -0.53 -19.85 0.32
C ARG A 101 0.37 -18.71 0.78
N TYR A 102 0.16 -17.55 0.21
CA TYR A 102 0.54 -16.34 0.90
C TYR A 102 -0.16 -16.48 2.25
N VAL A 103 0.54 -17.10 3.20
CA VAL A 103 0.26 -16.86 4.59
C VAL A 103 0.43 -15.36 4.61
N THR A 104 -0.68 -14.63 4.66
CA THR A 104 -0.67 -13.32 5.27
C THR A 104 -0.06 -13.62 6.61
N VAL A 105 1.26 -13.51 6.66
CA VAL A 105 1.96 -13.40 7.92
C VAL A 105 1.30 -12.17 8.48
N ARG A 106 0.36 -12.35 9.40
CA ARG A 106 0.03 -11.30 10.34
C ARG A 106 1.40 -10.85 10.76
N MET A 107 1.74 -9.66 10.33
CA MET A 107 2.97 -9.01 10.76
C MET A 107 3.05 -9.34 12.24
N PRO A 108 4.08 -10.06 12.71
CA PRO A 108 4.13 -10.48 14.09
C PRO A 108 3.71 -9.26 14.89
N GLU A 109 2.69 -9.36 15.71
CA GLU A 109 2.35 -8.30 16.64
C GLU A 109 3.59 -8.20 17.51
N PHE A 110 4.49 -7.32 17.15
CA PHE A 110 5.65 -6.93 17.91
C PHE A 110 5.15 -6.12 19.11
N SER A 111 4.26 -6.73 19.89
CA SER A 111 3.73 -6.15 21.13
C SER A 111 4.85 -5.75 22.09
N GLY A 112 6.00 -6.41 22.02
CA GLY A 112 7.22 -6.02 22.73
C GLY A 112 7.96 -4.85 22.09
N VAL A 113 8.04 -4.82 20.74
CA VAL A 113 8.77 -3.76 20.01
C VAL A 113 7.98 -2.46 20.01
N GLN A 114 6.63 -2.53 19.96
CA GLN A 114 5.78 -1.36 20.03
C GLN A 114 5.85 -0.65 21.40
N ARG A 115 5.99 -1.40 22.51
CA ARG A 115 6.24 -0.81 23.82
C ARG A 115 7.63 -0.19 23.94
N GLU A 116 8.67 -0.88 23.47
CA GLU A 116 10.03 -0.33 23.44
C GLU A 116 10.19 0.83 22.43
N ALA A 117 9.47 0.82 21.31
CA ALA A 117 9.47 1.93 20.36
C ALA A 117 8.72 3.15 20.89
N THR A 118 7.65 2.97 21.68
CA THR A 118 6.91 4.08 22.32
C THR A 118 7.73 4.72 23.45
N GLU A 119 8.55 3.93 24.17
CA GLU A 119 9.49 4.45 25.18
C GLU A 119 10.76 5.05 24.58
N ARG A 120 11.11 4.73 23.31
CA ARG A 120 12.27 5.26 22.60
C ARG A 120 11.89 6.08 21.36
N SER A 121 10.79 6.84 21.42
CA SER A 121 10.34 7.70 20.31
C SER A 121 11.27 8.86 19.95
N ASP A 122 12.53 8.82 20.39
CA ASP A 122 13.61 9.76 20.04
C ASP A 122 14.46 9.31 18.83
N LEU A 123 14.02 8.30 18.05
CA LEU A 123 14.77 7.90 16.86
C LEU A 123 14.67 9.04 15.83
N ARG A 124 15.70 9.87 15.80
CA ARG A 124 15.77 10.97 14.83
C ARG A 124 16.00 10.39 13.44
N ALA A 125 15.40 11.00 12.43
CA ALA A 125 15.58 10.59 11.04
C ALA A 125 17.07 10.47 10.63
N GLY A 126 17.97 11.26 11.24
CA GLY A 126 19.41 11.17 11.04
C GLY A 126 20.02 9.88 11.58
N ASP A 127 19.61 9.43 12.75
CA ASP A 127 20.11 8.21 13.37
C ASP A 127 19.58 6.97 12.62
N ALA A 128 18.31 6.98 12.25
CA ALA A 128 17.73 5.97 11.39
C ALA A 128 18.50 5.86 10.06
N ARG A 129 18.77 7.00 9.42
CA ARG A 129 19.54 7.04 8.18
C ARG A 129 20.94 6.44 8.32
N ARG A 130 21.63 6.75 9.42
CA ARG A 130 22.98 6.24 9.68
C ARG A 130 22.98 4.74 9.85
N ILE A 131 22.07 4.19 10.69
CA ILE A 131 21.99 2.76 10.95
C ILE A 131 21.57 1.99 9.69
N LEU A 132 20.59 2.49 8.95
CA LEU A 132 20.07 1.82 7.76
C LEU A 132 21.06 1.82 6.60
N LYS A 133 21.92 2.85 6.45
CA LYS A 133 22.94 2.92 5.41
C LYS A 133 24.20 2.09 5.71
N ASP A 134 24.43 1.78 6.96
CA ASP A 134 25.61 1.00 7.38
C ASP A 134 25.33 -0.50 7.20
N SER A 135 25.86 -1.07 6.11
CA SER A 135 25.72 -2.50 5.82
C SER A 135 26.49 -3.40 6.79
N ALA A 136 27.40 -2.86 7.60
CA ALA A 136 28.13 -3.60 8.64
C ALA A 136 27.28 -3.83 9.89
N GLN A 137 26.16 -3.12 10.06
CA GLN A 137 25.25 -3.33 11.16
C GLN A 137 24.53 -4.69 11.05
N PRO A 138 24.25 -5.37 12.16
CA PRO A 138 23.47 -6.59 12.15
C PRO A 138 22.12 -6.40 11.45
N LEU A 139 21.74 -7.38 10.60
CA LEU A 139 20.49 -7.33 9.83
C LEU A 139 19.27 -7.09 10.73
N GLU A 140 19.22 -7.75 11.88
CA GLU A 140 18.14 -7.60 12.86
C GLU A 140 18.01 -6.15 13.38
N THR A 141 19.12 -5.47 13.63
CA THR A 141 19.12 -4.07 14.06
C THR A 141 18.59 -3.16 12.97
N ARG A 142 18.99 -3.39 11.72
CA ARG A 142 18.53 -2.64 10.55
C ARG A 142 17.03 -2.87 10.30
N LEU A 143 16.56 -4.11 10.42
CA LEU A 143 15.13 -4.43 10.32
C LEU A 143 14.28 -3.77 11.41
N ARG A 144 14.75 -3.76 12.66
CA ARG A 144 14.05 -3.05 13.76
C ARG A 144 13.92 -1.56 13.48
N VAL A 145 15.00 -0.92 13.02
CA VAL A 145 14.97 0.51 12.66
C VAL A 145 14.04 0.74 11.47
N LEU A 146 14.04 -0.15 10.47
CA LEU A 146 13.16 -0.06 9.31
C LEU A 146 11.68 -0.13 9.73
N VAL A 147 11.31 -1.06 10.61
CA VAL A 147 9.95 -1.16 11.16
C VAL A 147 9.59 0.12 11.95
N ALA A 148 10.52 0.68 12.71
CA ALA A 148 10.29 1.92 13.45
C ALA A 148 9.99 3.14 12.54
N LEU A 149 10.40 3.11 11.25
CA LEU A 149 10.03 4.16 10.30
C LEU A 149 8.51 4.26 10.07
N GLN A 150 7.73 3.19 10.33
CA GLN A 150 6.26 3.24 10.23
C GLN A 150 5.63 4.26 11.18
N SER A 151 6.25 4.49 12.35
CA SER A 151 5.77 5.47 13.32
C SER A 151 6.23 6.90 13.02
N MET A 152 7.13 7.08 12.05
CA MET A 152 7.64 8.40 11.65
C MET A 152 6.69 9.08 10.66
N GLN A 153 6.82 10.41 10.56
CA GLN A 153 6.09 11.16 9.53
C GLN A 153 6.51 10.69 8.13
N PRO A 154 5.57 10.45 7.20
CA PRO A 154 5.87 9.95 5.85
C PRO A 154 6.90 10.79 5.11
N LYS A 155 6.87 12.12 5.24
CA LYS A 155 7.84 13.04 4.65
C LYS A 155 9.29 12.75 5.05
N ALA A 156 9.52 12.28 6.27
CA ALA A 156 10.86 11.93 6.76
C ALA A 156 11.24 10.48 6.42
N ALA A 157 10.28 9.58 6.44
CA ALA A 157 10.52 8.15 6.28
C ALA A 157 10.59 7.71 4.81
N VAL A 158 9.74 8.24 3.92
CA VAL A 158 9.70 7.85 2.49
C VAL A 158 11.05 7.98 1.79
N PRO A 159 11.80 9.09 1.91
CA PRO A 159 13.11 9.21 1.28
C PRO A 159 14.13 8.16 1.78
N LEU A 160 14.00 7.72 3.04
CA LEU A 160 14.84 6.67 3.61
C LEU A 160 14.47 5.31 3.02
N LEU A 161 13.19 4.97 2.99
CA LEU A 161 12.68 3.72 2.41
C LEU A 161 13.06 3.58 0.94
N ILE A 162 12.92 4.65 0.18
CA ILE A 162 13.29 4.65 -1.23
C ILE A 162 14.80 4.41 -1.43
N GLY A 163 15.63 4.98 -0.54
CA GLY A 163 17.07 4.70 -0.55
C GLY A 163 17.42 3.24 -0.24
N LEU A 164 16.52 2.50 0.41
CA LEU A 164 16.70 1.09 0.77
C LEU A 164 16.19 0.11 -0.32
N LEU A 165 15.51 0.58 -1.34
CA LEU A 165 15.08 -0.27 -2.46
C LEU A 165 16.26 -0.85 -3.26
N SER A 166 17.47 -0.30 -3.10
CA SER A 166 18.72 -0.78 -3.69
C SER A 166 19.66 -1.41 -2.65
N ASP A 167 19.15 -1.78 -1.47
CA ASP A 167 19.96 -2.35 -0.40
C ASP A 167 20.51 -3.75 -0.79
N PRO A 168 21.73 -4.13 -0.38
CA PRO A 168 22.28 -5.47 -0.62
C PRO A 168 21.42 -6.59 -0.04
N SER A 169 20.79 -6.38 1.13
CA SER A 169 19.92 -7.36 1.78
C SER A 169 18.56 -7.42 1.13
N GLU A 170 18.14 -8.63 0.71
CA GLU A 170 16.82 -8.87 0.13
C GLU A 170 15.69 -8.58 1.10
N ASP A 171 15.84 -8.96 2.37
CA ASP A 171 14.82 -8.74 3.41
C ASP A 171 14.53 -7.24 3.60
N ILE A 172 15.59 -6.41 3.59
CA ILE A 172 15.46 -4.96 3.71
C ILE A 172 14.77 -4.36 2.48
N ARG A 173 15.17 -4.80 1.27
CA ARG A 173 14.53 -4.33 0.03
C ARG A 173 13.04 -4.65 0.00
N LEU A 174 12.68 -5.91 0.29
CA LEU A 174 11.29 -6.38 0.27
C LEU A 174 10.44 -5.65 1.31
N LEU A 175 10.96 -5.47 2.53
CA LEU A 175 10.24 -4.76 3.57
C LEU A 175 10.08 -3.28 3.23
N ALA A 176 11.13 -2.62 2.74
CA ALA A 176 11.07 -1.23 2.32
C ALA A 176 10.05 -1.04 1.17
N TYR A 177 10.07 -1.94 0.18
CA TYR A 177 9.11 -1.94 -0.92
C TYR A 177 7.67 -2.09 -0.41
N SER A 178 7.42 -3.07 0.46
CA SER A 178 6.07 -3.31 1.01
C SER A 178 5.53 -2.12 1.80
N MET A 179 6.40 -1.40 2.51
CA MET A 179 6.02 -0.21 3.26
C MET A 179 5.67 0.96 2.33
N VAL A 180 6.47 1.20 1.29
CA VAL A 180 6.17 2.25 0.29
C VAL A 180 4.87 1.92 -0.44
N ASP A 181 4.71 0.70 -0.94
CA ASP A 181 3.48 0.23 -1.62
C ASP A 181 2.23 0.38 -0.75
N SER A 182 2.34 0.05 0.55
CA SER A 182 1.24 0.22 1.51
C SER A 182 0.82 1.70 1.66
N TRP A 183 1.80 2.62 1.73
CA TRP A 183 1.50 4.05 1.83
C TRP A 183 0.95 4.64 0.54
N GLU A 184 1.45 4.19 -0.61
CA GLU A 184 0.90 4.57 -1.92
C GLU A 184 -0.55 4.11 -2.06
N LYS A 185 -0.85 2.86 -1.72
CA LYS A 185 -2.21 2.31 -1.75
C LYS A 185 -3.16 3.05 -0.82
N ASP A 186 -2.74 3.32 0.42
CA ASP A 186 -3.55 4.08 1.39
C ASP A 186 -3.85 5.49 0.87
N LEU A 187 -2.86 6.15 0.29
CA LEU A 187 -3.05 7.50 -0.27
C LEU A 187 -3.98 7.48 -1.48
N VAL A 188 -3.82 6.52 -2.39
CA VAL A 188 -4.70 6.34 -3.56
C VAL A 188 -6.14 6.07 -3.11
N GLN A 189 -6.36 5.21 -2.13
CA GLN A 189 -7.69 4.95 -1.57
C GLN A 189 -8.32 6.21 -0.97
N LYS A 190 -7.53 7.03 -0.24
CA LYS A 190 -8.00 8.31 0.30
C LYS A 190 -8.39 9.28 -0.79
N ILE A 191 -7.63 9.36 -1.88
CA ILE A 191 -7.93 10.21 -3.04
C ILE A 191 -9.23 9.73 -3.72
N GLN A 192 -9.37 8.42 -3.95
CA GLN A 192 -10.58 7.84 -4.55
C GLN A 192 -11.82 8.13 -3.71
N LYS A 193 -11.72 7.95 -2.38
CA LYS A 193 -12.80 8.27 -1.45
C LYS A 193 -13.16 9.74 -1.49
N ALA A 194 -12.18 10.64 -1.49
CA ALA A 194 -12.41 12.08 -1.52
C ALA A 194 -13.04 12.52 -2.86
N ASN A 195 -12.69 11.88 -4.00
CA ASN A 195 -13.37 12.11 -5.28
C ASN A 195 -14.83 11.68 -5.23
N ALA A 196 -15.13 10.49 -4.70
CA ALA A 196 -16.51 10.05 -4.54
C ALA A 196 -17.32 10.98 -3.62
N GLU A 197 -16.71 11.48 -2.53
CA GLU A 197 -17.31 12.48 -1.64
C GLU A 197 -17.60 13.80 -2.38
N LEU A 198 -16.71 14.24 -3.28
CA LEU A 198 -16.91 15.41 -4.12
C LEU A 198 -18.10 15.25 -5.07
N ASP A 199 -18.22 14.10 -5.72
CA ASP A 199 -19.31 13.80 -6.64
C ASP A 199 -20.68 13.82 -5.92
N VAL A 200 -20.75 13.18 -4.75
CA VAL A 200 -21.96 13.21 -3.89
C VAL A 200 -22.26 14.66 -3.42
N ALA A 201 -21.21 15.41 -3.04
CA ALA A 201 -21.37 16.80 -2.61
C ALA A 201 -21.94 17.70 -3.72
N ARG A 202 -21.46 17.52 -4.96
CA ARG A 202 -21.97 18.25 -6.15
C ARG A 202 -23.43 17.91 -6.43
N GLN A 203 -23.80 16.63 -6.34
CA GLN A 203 -25.19 16.20 -6.53
C GLN A 203 -26.13 16.75 -5.45
N SER A 204 -25.62 16.90 -4.21
CA SER A 204 -26.43 17.45 -3.11
C SER A 204 -26.61 18.97 -3.15
N GLY A 205 -25.93 19.68 -4.07
CA GLY A 205 -25.99 21.16 -4.19
C GLY A 205 -25.39 21.91 -2.99
N SER A 206 -24.68 21.24 -2.08
CA SER A 206 -24.14 21.86 -0.85
C SER A 206 -22.74 22.42 -1.08
N ASN A 207 -22.62 23.74 -1.25
CA ASN A 207 -21.33 24.41 -1.45
C ASN A 207 -20.32 24.11 -0.32
N ILE A 208 -20.76 23.99 0.92
CA ILE A 208 -19.88 23.69 2.05
C ILE A 208 -19.25 22.30 1.90
N ARG A 209 -20.03 21.30 1.48
CA ARG A 209 -19.52 19.94 1.27
C ARG A 209 -18.56 19.91 0.08
N VAL A 210 -18.88 20.62 -1.00
CA VAL A 210 -17.99 20.74 -2.18
C VAL A 210 -16.66 21.37 -1.79
N VAL A 211 -16.66 22.49 -1.05
CA VAL A 211 -15.45 23.16 -0.58
C VAL A 211 -14.60 22.22 0.28
N ASN A 212 -15.22 21.49 1.23
CA ASN A 212 -14.49 20.56 2.10
C ASN A 212 -13.87 19.40 1.31
N ALA A 213 -14.59 18.83 0.34
CA ALA A 213 -14.07 17.76 -0.50
C ALA A 213 -12.92 18.23 -1.40
N LEU A 214 -13.06 19.40 -2.03
CA LEU A 214 -12.00 20.02 -2.83
C LEU A 214 -10.76 20.34 -2.00
N ARG A 215 -10.93 20.88 -0.79
CA ARG A 215 -9.83 21.12 0.16
C ARG A 215 -9.11 19.82 0.50
N ARG A 216 -9.88 18.77 0.79
CA ARG A 216 -9.33 17.44 1.08
C ARG A 216 -8.52 16.87 -0.08
N LEU A 217 -9.02 17.01 -1.31
CA LEU A 217 -8.30 16.59 -2.52
C LEU A 217 -7.01 17.39 -2.74
N ALA A 218 -7.04 18.70 -2.54
CA ALA A 218 -5.85 19.55 -2.63
C ALA A 218 -4.77 19.10 -1.62
N GLU A 219 -5.15 18.83 -0.36
CA GLU A 219 -4.25 18.35 0.68
C GLU A 219 -3.67 16.95 0.38
N LEU A 220 -4.49 16.03 -0.16
CA LEU A 220 -4.04 14.68 -0.51
C LEU A 220 -3.05 14.70 -1.68
N HIS A 221 -3.32 15.45 -2.74
CA HIS A 221 -2.40 15.60 -3.87
C HIS A 221 -1.13 16.35 -3.48
N TRP A 222 -1.22 17.35 -2.62
CA TRP A 222 -0.05 17.98 -2.01
C TRP A 222 0.76 16.95 -1.20
N THR A 223 0.11 16.14 -0.37
CA THR A 223 0.76 15.09 0.42
C THR A 223 1.48 14.09 -0.49
N GLN A 224 0.87 13.71 -1.62
CA GLN A 224 1.48 12.83 -2.61
C GLN A 224 2.80 13.38 -3.16
N ALA A 225 2.86 14.69 -3.43
CA ALA A 225 4.07 15.35 -3.88
C ALA A 225 5.09 15.57 -2.75
N ASP A 226 4.65 16.14 -1.61
CA ASP A 226 5.52 16.58 -0.50
C ASP A 226 6.20 15.41 0.24
N THR A 227 5.59 14.23 0.26
CA THR A 227 6.19 13.03 0.87
C THR A 227 7.27 12.37 0.00
N GLY A 228 7.32 12.68 -1.30
CA GLY A 228 8.21 12.03 -2.25
C GLY A 228 7.73 10.65 -2.73
N LEU A 229 6.48 10.27 -2.45
CA LEU A 229 5.84 9.09 -3.04
C LEU A 229 5.67 9.29 -4.56
N ALA A 230 5.21 10.46 -4.98
CA ALA A 230 5.20 10.84 -6.39
C ALA A 230 6.58 11.34 -6.83
N ARG A 231 7.03 10.92 -8.03
CA ARG A 231 8.32 11.30 -8.61
C ARG A 231 8.19 11.62 -10.09
N GLY A 232 9.12 12.41 -10.60
CA GLY A 232 9.14 12.80 -12.02
C GLY A 232 7.82 13.42 -12.47
N ASP A 233 7.24 12.89 -13.52
CA ASP A 233 5.97 13.39 -14.09
C ASP A 233 4.79 13.23 -13.14
N LEU A 234 4.77 12.17 -12.32
CA LEU A 234 3.72 11.97 -11.31
C LEU A 234 3.76 13.05 -10.22
N HIS A 235 4.96 13.51 -9.84
CA HIS A 235 5.13 14.61 -8.87
C HIS A 235 4.53 15.90 -9.43
N ARG A 236 4.87 16.24 -10.68
CA ARG A 236 4.30 17.41 -11.36
C ARG A 236 2.79 17.31 -11.50
N PHE A 237 2.29 16.16 -11.92
CA PHE A 237 0.85 15.88 -12.02
C PHE A 237 0.12 16.09 -10.69
N ALA A 238 0.69 15.58 -9.58
CA ALA A 238 0.12 15.77 -8.24
C ALA A 238 0.07 17.26 -7.87
N LEU A 239 1.13 18.02 -8.11
CA LEU A 239 1.16 19.46 -7.85
C LEU A 239 0.13 20.24 -8.69
N GLU A 240 0.02 19.95 -9.98
CA GLU A 240 -0.96 20.60 -10.88
C GLU A 240 -2.40 20.26 -10.48
N HIS A 241 -2.67 19.05 -10.01
CA HIS A 241 -3.99 18.69 -9.46
C HIS A 241 -4.27 19.43 -8.15
N ALA A 242 -3.31 19.48 -7.24
CA ALA A 242 -3.42 20.21 -5.99
C ALA A 242 -3.67 21.70 -6.26
N GLN A 243 -2.97 22.30 -7.23
CA GLN A 243 -3.16 23.68 -7.69
C GLN A 243 -4.60 23.92 -8.15
N ARG A 244 -5.09 23.09 -9.10
CA ARG A 244 -6.46 23.21 -9.64
C ARG A 244 -7.54 23.11 -8.56
N TYR A 245 -7.36 22.21 -7.59
CA TYR A 245 -8.31 22.10 -6.48
C TYR A 245 -8.27 23.32 -5.56
N CYS A 246 -7.10 23.89 -5.28
CA CYS A 246 -6.98 25.14 -4.52
C CYS A 246 -7.68 26.29 -5.24
N GLU A 247 -7.52 26.43 -6.55
CA GLU A 247 -8.17 27.45 -7.37
C GLU A 247 -9.71 27.32 -7.34
N GLN A 248 -10.23 26.08 -7.44
CA GLN A 248 -11.67 25.85 -7.30
C GLN A 248 -12.19 26.23 -5.90
N VAL A 249 -11.44 25.93 -4.83
CA VAL A 249 -11.81 26.35 -3.48
C VAL A 249 -11.81 27.87 -3.36
N GLN A 250 -10.82 28.57 -3.92
CA GLN A 250 -10.72 30.04 -3.87
C GLN A 250 -11.90 30.76 -4.54
N VAL A 251 -12.49 30.16 -5.58
CA VAL A 251 -13.71 30.68 -6.23
C VAL A 251 -14.93 30.54 -5.32
N LEU A 252 -15.04 29.43 -4.56
CA LEU A 252 -16.20 29.12 -3.73
C LEU A 252 -16.08 29.70 -2.31
N ASP A 253 -14.87 29.73 -1.78
CA ASP A 253 -14.54 30.26 -0.44
C ASP A 253 -13.25 31.08 -0.46
N THR A 254 -13.42 32.38 -0.62
CA THR A 254 -12.30 33.34 -0.68
C THR A 254 -11.66 33.60 0.68
N ARG A 255 -12.27 33.15 1.81
CA ARG A 255 -11.90 33.55 3.17
C ARG A 255 -11.05 32.51 3.94
N ALA A 256 -10.60 31.46 3.27
CA ALA A 256 -9.83 30.38 3.91
C ALA A 256 -8.30 30.63 3.84
N PRO A 257 -7.64 31.18 4.89
CA PRO A 257 -6.22 31.51 4.86
C PRO A 257 -5.33 30.25 4.64
N GLY A 258 -5.74 29.10 5.16
CA GLY A 258 -4.98 27.84 5.01
C GLY A 258 -4.90 27.35 3.57
N ILE A 259 -5.93 27.59 2.74
CA ILE A 259 -5.91 27.24 1.32
C ILE A 259 -4.94 28.15 0.55
N TRP A 260 -4.90 29.43 0.86
CA TRP A 260 -3.93 30.35 0.27
C TRP A 260 -2.49 29.99 0.66
N ALA A 261 -2.27 29.54 1.89
CA ALA A 261 -0.97 29.05 2.36
C ALA A 261 -0.56 27.74 1.66
N LEU A 262 -1.48 26.79 1.48
CA LEU A 262 -1.25 25.57 0.72
C LEU A 262 -0.96 25.89 -0.76
N TYR A 263 -1.75 26.75 -1.36
CA TYR A 263 -1.55 27.21 -2.73
C TYR A 263 -0.16 27.83 -2.93
N ALA A 264 0.28 28.68 -1.98
CA ALA A 264 1.61 29.25 -2.02
C ALA A 264 2.72 28.19 -1.99
N ARG A 265 2.58 27.14 -1.16
CA ARG A 265 3.55 26.01 -1.12
C ARG A 265 3.61 25.28 -2.45
N ILE A 266 2.46 25.00 -3.05
CA ILE A 266 2.36 24.35 -4.36
C ILE A 266 3.04 25.20 -5.44
N LEU A 267 2.79 26.52 -5.46
CA LEU A 267 3.40 27.45 -6.40
C LEU A 267 4.92 27.54 -6.24
N ILE A 268 5.44 27.46 -5.01
CA ILE A 268 6.88 27.40 -4.74
C ILE A 268 7.50 26.17 -5.40
N GLU A 269 6.90 24.99 -5.22
CA GLU A 269 7.39 23.73 -5.79
C GLU A 269 7.28 23.71 -7.33
N LEU A 270 6.27 24.39 -7.90
CA LEU A 270 6.12 24.58 -9.35
C LEU A 270 7.04 25.67 -9.92
N GLY A 271 7.79 26.39 -9.08
CA GLY A 271 8.68 27.49 -9.51
C GLY A 271 7.94 28.79 -9.86
N GLN A 272 6.66 28.90 -9.59
CA GLN A 272 5.82 30.08 -9.89
C GLN A 272 5.94 31.11 -8.74
N LEU A 273 7.15 31.66 -8.54
CA LEU A 273 7.50 32.40 -7.33
C LEU A 273 6.73 33.73 -7.17
N ASP A 274 6.44 34.44 -8.26
CA ASP A 274 5.69 35.70 -8.20
C ASP A 274 4.24 35.46 -7.79
N ALA A 275 3.61 34.42 -8.33
CA ALA A 275 2.26 34.02 -7.92
C ALA A 275 2.24 33.54 -6.45
N ALA A 276 3.29 32.83 -6.00
CA ALA A 276 3.44 32.43 -4.61
C ALA A 276 3.48 33.62 -3.64
N VAL A 277 4.20 34.70 -4.00
CA VAL A 277 4.21 35.96 -3.21
C VAL A 277 2.81 36.53 -3.07
N GLN A 278 2.03 36.57 -4.16
CA GLN A 278 0.66 37.08 -4.09
C GLN A 278 -0.24 36.19 -3.22
N ALA A 279 -0.10 34.87 -3.33
CA ALA A 279 -0.84 33.92 -2.50
C ALA A 279 -0.53 34.10 -1.00
N VAL A 280 0.75 34.29 -0.63
CA VAL A 280 1.14 34.58 0.76
C VAL A 280 0.57 35.91 1.25
N LYS A 281 0.58 36.96 0.42
CA LYS A 281 -0.03 38.25 0.78
C LYS A 281 -1.54 38.12 1.03
N MET A 282 -2.23 37.33 0.20
CA MET A 282 -3.65 37.06 0.43
C MET A 282 -3.90 36.27 1.70
N ALA A 283 -3.12 35.21 1.95
CA ALA A 283 -3.19 34.45 3.20
C ALA A 283 -2.97 35.35 4.42
N HIS A 284 -1.98 36.24 4.36
CA HIS A 284 -1.70 37.21 5.44
C HIS A 284 -2.87 38.16 5.69
N ARG A 285 -3.48 38.72 4.64
CA ARG A 285 -4.69 39.59 4.75
C ARG A 285 -5.84 38.84 5.41
N LEU A 286 -5.94 37.53 5.19
CA LEU A 286 -6.95 36.66 5.79
C LEU A 286 -6.56 36.14 7.18
N ARG A 287 -5.57 36.76 7.81
CA ARG A 287 -5.07 36.46 9.18
C ARG A 287 -4.35 35.12 9.30
N LEU A 288 -3.59 34.70 8.28
CA LEU A 288 -2.62 33.63 8.46
C LEU A 288 -1.64 34.02 9.58
N PRO A 289 -1.25 33.10 10.50
CA PRO A 289 -0.25 33.39 11.53
C PRO A 289 1.04 33.97 10.95
N MET A 290 1.60 34.97 11.63
CA MET A 290 2.79 35.68 11.17
C MET A 290 3.99 34.74 11.01
N ALA A 291 4.15 33.78 11.91
CA ALA A 291 5.23 32.77 11.83
C ALA A 291 5.16 31.98 10.52
N GLU A 292 3.96 31.54 10.11
CA GLU A 292 3.77 30.82 8.86
C GLU A 292 3.97 31.73 7.64
N THR A 293 3.50 32.95 7.71
CA THR A 293 3.73 33.99 6.67
C THR A 293 5.23 34.20 6.44
N PHE A 294 6.01 34.41 7.51
CA PHE A 294 7.45 34.62 7.40
C PHE A 294 8.17 33.39 6.91
N LEU A 295 7.74 32.18 7.32
CA LEU A 295 8.30 30.93 6.83
C LEU A 295 8.12 30.79 5.32
N LEU A 296 6.90 31.01 4.80
CA LEU A 296 6.62 30.95 3.37
C LEU A 296 7.40 32.02 2.60
N MET A 297 7.47 33.25 3.10
CA MET A 297 8.27 34.30 2.46
C MET A 297 9.76 33.99 2.47
N ALA A 298 10.27 33.35 3.53
CA ALA A 298 11.66 32.90 3.56
C ALA A 298 11.92 31.79 2.52
N GLN A 299 10.99 30.86 2.33
CA GLN A 299 11.09 29.81 1.29
C GLN A 299 11.09 30.42 -0.12
N ILE A 300 10.17 31.35 -0.40
CA ILE A 300 10.11 32.04 -1.70
C ILE A 300 11.40 32.80 -1.98
N THR A 301 11.86 33.61 -1.02
CA THR A 301 13.08 34.40 -1.21
C THR A 301 14.33 33.54 -1.31
N TYR A 302 14.34 32.36 -0.67
CA TYR A 302 15.40 31.37 -0.85
C TYR A 302 15.40 30.81 -2.28
N ALA A 303 14.23 30.44 -2.82
CA ALA A 303 14.09 29.96 -4.18
C ALA A 303 14.47 31.04 -5.23
N GLN A 304 14.26 32.33 -4.89
CA GLN A 304 14.71 33.47 -5.69
C GLN A 304 16.22 33.76 -5.59
N GLY A 305 16.97 33.06 -4.72
CA GLY A 305 18.37 33.35 -4.44
C GLY A 305 18.62 34.60 -3.60
N ASN A 306 17.57 35.24 -3.07
CA ASN A 306 17.68 36.46 -2.26
C ASN A 306 17.95 36.13 -0.78
N TYR A 307 19.16 35.71 -0.48
CA TYR A 307 19.59 35.29 0.86
C TYR A 307 19.54 36.41 1.90
N ALA A 308 19.65 37.68 1.49
CA ALA A 308 19.49 38.83 2.39
C ALA A 308 18.05 38.92 2.93
N ALA A 309 17.05 38.67 2.08
CA ALA A 309 15.66 38.62 2.46
C ALA A 309 15.35 37.39 3.33
N VAL A 310 15.91 36.21 2.99
CA VAL A 310 15.80 34.99 3.85
C VAL A 310 16.22 35.28 5.26
N ARG A 311 17.37 35.94 5.43
CA ARG A 311 17.88 36.30 6.77
C ARG A 311 16.92 37.24 7.51
N ARG A 312 16.36 38.24 6.84
CA ARG A 312 15.37 39.15 7.43
C ARG A 312 14.15 38.36 7.96
N TYR A 313 13.57 37.50 7.12
CA TYR A 313 12.41 36.71 7.55
C TYR A 313 12.76 35.69 8.64
N ALA A 314 13.94 35.08 8.60
CA ALA A 314 14.40 34.17 9.65
C ALA A 314 14.55 34.88 11.02
N THR A 315 14.94 36.16 11.04
CA THR A 315 15.02 36.94 12.30
C THR A 315 13.64 37.32 12.84
N MET A 316 12.61 37.37 12.01
CA MET A 316 11.23 37.67 12.40
C MET A 316 10.46 36.44 12.91
N LEU A 317 11.00 35.22 12.73
CA LEU A 317 10.36 34.00 13.24
C LEU A 317 10.47 33.97 14.76
N PRO A 318 9.39 33.57 15.47
CA PRO A 318 9.43 33.46 16.93
C PRO A 318 10.31 32.27 17.37
N ASP A 319 10.90 32.42 18.58
CA ASP A 319 11.72 31.36 19.21
C ASP A 319 10.95 30.59 20.31
N ASP A 320 9.64 30.71 20.32
CA ASP A 320 8.73 30.23 21.35
C ASP A 320 8.49 28.70 21.39
N GLY A 321 9.24 27.94 20.63
CA GLY A 321 9.13 26.48 20.58
C GLY A 321 7.87 25.95 19.88
N LEU A 322 6.99 26.80 19.36
CA LEU A 322 5.79 26.41 18.61
C LEU A 322 6.11 25.93 17.17
N LEU A 323 7.31 26.27 16.68
CA LEU A 323 7.77 25.86 15.37
C LEU A 323 8.48 24.49 15.44
N PRO A 324 8.38 23.66 14.38
CA PRO A 324 9.14 22.41 14.30
C PRO A 324 10.64 22.63 14.51
N SER A 325 11.29 21.71 15.19
CA SER A 325 12.73 21.79 15.50
C SER A 325 13.64 21.94 14.26
N SER A 326 13.21 21.42 13.11
CA SER A 326 13.90 21.59 11.82
C SER A 326 13.87 23.04 11.35
N VAL A 327 12.72 23.73 11.50
CA VAL A 327 12.54 25.13 11.13
C VAL A 327 13.37 26.02 12.07
N LEU A 328 13.34 25.75 13.38
CA LEU A 328 14.14 26.50 14.36
C LEU A 328 15.63 26.39 14.08
N ARG A 329 16.13 25.19 13.76
CA ARG A 329 17.56 25.01 13.38
C ARG A 329 17.91 25.77 12.09
N SER A 330 17.04 25.73 11.08
CA SER A 330 17.26 26.50 9.85
C SER A 330 17.24 27.99 10.11
N ALA A 331 16.30 28.49 10.92
CA ALA A 331 16.24 29.90 11.31
C ALA A 331 17.50 30.34 12.10
N ALA A 332 17.96 29.51 13.05
CA ALA A 332 19.20 29.77 13.80
C ALA A 332 20.41 29.85 12.88
N PHE A 333 20.53 28.97 11.87
CA PHE A 333 21.59 29.04 10.87
C PHE A 333 21.57 30.38 10.12
N TRP A 334 20.42 30.83 9.66
CA TRP A 334 20.29 32.08 8.92
C TRP A 334 20.47 33.32 9.79
N ARG A 335 20.16 33.27 11.10
CA ARG A 335 20.37 34.33 12.09
C ARG A 335 21.83 34.48 12.47
N SER A 336 22.59 33.37 12.47
CA SER A 336 24.00 33.40 12.86
C SER A 336 24.77 34.32 11.92
N ARG A 337 25.22 35.46 12.44
CA ARG A 337 26.21 36.32 11.76
C ARG A 337 27.46 35.48 11.57
N ARG A 338 27.85 35.16 10.35
CA ARG A 338 29.27 34.80 10.13
C ARG A 338 30.12 35.95 10.68
N ARG A 339 30.74 35.74 11.83
CA ARG A 339 31.93 36.51 12.19
C ARG A 339 32.91 36.25 11.06
N THR A 340 32.98 37.16 10.08
CA THR A 340 34.16 37.26 9.22
C THR A 340 35.31 37.54 10.18
N LYS A 341 36.10 36.49 10.52
CA LYS A 341 37.47 36.71 10.98
C LYS A 341 38.13 37.57 9.90
N LYS A 342 38.24 38.87 10.16
CA LYS A 342 39.27 39.65 9.52
C LYS A 342 40.56 38.94 9.88
N VAL A 343 41.13 38.25 8.91
CA VAL A 343 42.53 37.85 8.94
C VAL A 343 43.28 39.17 8.80
N ASP A 344 43.70 39.72 9.93
CA ASP A 344 44.74 40.77 9.94
C ASP A 344 46.00 40.13 9.38
N ILE A 345 46.18 40.28 8.08
CA ILE A 345 47.47 40.12 7.43
C ILE A 345 48.23 41.39 7.81
N ARG A 346 48.91 41.37 8.96
CA ARG A 346 50.01 42.26 9.22
C ARG A 346 51.28 41.56 8.78
N ALA A 347 51.95 42.21 7.84
CA ALA A 347 53.27 41.95 7.27
C ALA A 347 54.36 41.61 8.29
#